data_181be2de72a90c0ece2312e4058c88e6
#
_entry.id   181be2de72a90c0ece2312e4058c88e6
#
_cell.length_a   1.000
_cell.length_b   1.000
_cell.length_c   1.000
_cell.angle_alpha   90.00
_cell.angle_beta   90.00
_cell.angle_gamma   90.00
#
_symmetry.space_group_name_H-M   'P 1'
#
loop_
_entity.id
_entity.type
_entity.pdbx_description
1 polymer ?
#
loop_
_entity_poly.entity_id
_entity_poly.type
_entity_poly.pdbx_seq_one_letter_code
_entity_poly.pdbx_strand_id
1 'polypeptide(L)'
;SNRAPDSRWYDAEPWVISDMRGPGVDDIIKKVHAAAQSYPYPDEYRVWPGPNSNTFTAHVAREVPELKLDLPPIAIGKDYLNNGAVFAKSPSGTGVQFSVLGLFGLLAGVEEGVELNLLGLTFGIDPLDPAVKLPIMGRLGPRTTIFRPAIESPAPGPAL
;
A
#
# COMPACT_ATOMS: atom_id res chain seq x y z
N SER A 1 -14.99 -9.75 12.71
CA SER A 1 -14.39 -9.66 14.05
C SER A 1 -14.59 -8.23 14.58
N ASN A 2 -15.04 -8.09 15.82
CA ASN A 2 -15.27 -6.79 16.46
C ASN A 2 -14.00 -6.24 17.14
N ARG A 3 -12.83 -6.45 16.54
CA ARG A 3 -11.59 -5.86 17.07
C ARG A 3 -11.44 -4.43 16.60
N ALA A 4 -10.96 -3.55 17.48
CA ALA A 4 -10.61 -2.19 17.11
C ALA A 4 -9.47 -2.20 16.07
N PRO A 5 -9.44 -1.25 15.11
CA PRO A 5 -8.42 -1.19 14.06
C PRO A 5 -6.99 -1.12 14.59
N ASP A 6 -6.80 -0.55 15.77
CA ASP A 6 -5.54 -0.36 16.48
C ASP A 6 -5.24 -1.44 17.51
N SER A 7 -5.98 -2.56 17.50
CA SER A 7 -5.73 -3.66 18.44
C SER A 7 -4.47 -4.44 18.05
N ARG A 8 -3.73 -4.90 19.07
CA ARG A 8 -2.57 -5.77 18.88
C ARG A 8 -2.91 -7.03 18.11
N TRP A 9 -2.01 -7.42 17.22
CA TRP A 9 -2.10 -8.66 16.47
C TRP A 9 -0.89 -9.53 16.81
N TYR A 10 -1.14 -10.71 17.42
CA TYR A 10 -0.07 -11.59 17.93
C TYR A 10 0.98 -10.85 18.78
N ASP A 11 0.51 -10.03 19.74
CA ASP A 11 1.34 -9.16 20.60
C ASP A 11 2.17 -8.08 19.89
N ALA A 12 2.07 -7.97 18.57
CA ALA A 12 2.68 -6.87 17.84
C ALA A 12 1.86 -5.58 17.99
N GLU A 13 2.56 -4.49 18.32
CA GLU A 13 1.95 -3.16 18.35
C GLU A 13 1.67 -2.68 16.91
N PRO A 14 0.48 -2.16 16.63
CA PRO A 14 0.21 -1.47 15.38
C PRO A 14 1.00 -0.16 15.30
N TRP A 15 1.36 0.23 14.09
CA TRP A 15 1.92 1.56 13.85
C TRP A 15 1.24 2.22 12.67
N VAL A 16 1.19 3.56 12.69
CA VAL A 16 0.62 4.34 11.60
C VAL A 16 1.65 4.47 10.48
N ILE A 17 1.31 3.99 9.29
CA ILE A 17 2.17 4.09 8.10
C ILE A 17 2.01 5.47 7.45
N SER A 18 0.78 5.99 7.38
CA SER A 18 0.47 7.28 6.78
C SER A 18 -0.68 7.95 7.53
N ASP A 19 -0.55 9.24 7.78
CA ASP A 19 -1.59 10.08 8.39
C ASP A 19 -1.78 11.31 7.50
N MET A 20 -2.99 11.55 7.03
CA MET A 20 -3.35 12.67 6.17
C MET A 20 -4.37 13.54 6.86
N ARG A 21 -4.08 14.84 6.99
CA ARG A 21 -4.96 15.81 7.67
C ARG A 21 -5.01 17.11 6.89
N GLY A 22 -6.13 17.82 7.02
CA GLY A 22 -6.31 19.17 6.47
C GLY A 22 -7.28 19.22 5.29
N PRO A 23 -7.32 20.35 4.57
CA PRO A 23 -8.19 20.55 3.40
C PRO A 23 -7.98 19.46 2.34
N GLY A 24 -9.05 18.99 1.72
CA GLY A 24 -9.01 17.95 0.66
C GLY A 24 -9.08 16.50 1.16
N VAL A 25 -8.98 16.24 2.48
CA VAL A 25 -9.12 14.88 3.04
C VAL A 25 -10.46 14.26 2.72
N ASP A 26 -11.55 15.04 2.74
CA ASP A 26 -12.89 14.53 2.42
C ASP A 26 -12.98 13.95 1.00
N ASP A 27 -12.26 14.52 0.03
CA ASP A 27 -12.23 14.01 -1.33
C ASP A 27 -11.39 12.74 -1.44
N ILE A 28 -10.31 12.64 -0.66
CA ILE A 28 -9.52 11.41 -0.56
C ILE A 28 -10.35 10.29 0.08
N ILE A 29 -11.11 10.58 1.13
CA ILE A 29 -12.04 9.62 1.75
C ILE A 29 -13.04 9.09 0.73
N LYS A 30 -13.63 9.95 -0.10
CA LYS A 30 -14.55 9.53 -1.18
C LYS A 30 -13.84 8.62 -2.19
N LYS A 31 -12.61 8.95 -2.60
CA LYS A 31 -11.81 8.11 -3.50
C LYS A 31 -11.51 6.74 -2.88
N VAL A 32 -11.10 6.70 -1.62
CA VAL A 32 -10.86 5.44 -0.88
C VAL A 32 -12.13 4.59 -0.84
N HIS A 33 -13.29 5.20 -0.57
CA HIS A 33 -14.56 4.49 -0.57
C HIS A 33 -14.89 3.92 -1.96
N ALA A 34 -14.72 4.72 -3.02
CA ALA A 34 -14.94 4.26 -4.39
C ALA A 34 -13.96 3.14 -4.78
N ALA A 35 -12.68 3.26 -4.41
CA ALA A 35 -11.68 2.23 -4.63
C ALA A 35 -12.03 0.92 -3.90
N ALA A 36 -12.50 1.02 -2.66
CA ALA A 36 -12.95 -0.16 -1.92
C ALA A 36 -14.14 -0.86 -2.60
N GLN A 37 -15.08 -0.10 -3.17
CA GLN A 37 -16.23 -0.65 -3.89
C GLN A 37 -15.84 -1.26 -5.25
N SER A 38 -14.77 -0.82 -5.87
CA SER A 38 -14.28 -1.34 -7.15
C SER A 38 -13.42 -2.58 -7.02
N TYR A 39 -13.16 -3.07 -5.79
CA TYR A 39 -12.34 -4.25 -5.57
C TYR A 39 -12.95 -5.48 -6.25
N PRO A 40 -12.20 -6.19 -7.13
CA PRO A 40 -12.78 -7.23 -7.97
C PRO A 40 -13.05 -8.57 -7.26
N TYR A 41 -12.64 -8.72 -6.00
CA TYR A 41 -12.74 -9.99 -5.25
C TYR A 41 -13.48 -9.83 -3.91
N PRO A 42 -14.71 -9.29 -3.87
CA PRO A 42 -15.40 -9.01 -2.61
C PRO A 42 -15.74 -10.30 -1.82
N ASP A 43 -15.96 -11.40 -2.52
CA ASP A 43 -16.38 -12.67 -1.95
C ASP A 43 -15.29 -13.75 -1.99
N GLU A 44 -14.07 -13.38 -2.44
CA GLU A 44 -12.93 -14.31 -2.49
C GLU A 44 -11.90 -13.97 -1.43
N TYR A 45 -11.44 -15.00 -0.72
CA TYR A 45 -10.33 -14.86 0.23
C TYR A 45 -9.41 -16.07 0.19
N ARG A 46 -8.16 -15.86 -0.17
CA ARG A 46 -7.09 -16.88 -0.14
C ARG A 46 -5.92 -16.31 0.63
N VAL A 47 -5.55 -16.95 1.72
CA VAL A 47 -4.43 -16.50 2.57
C VAL A 47 -3.16 -16.30 1.75
N TRP A 48 -2.91 -17.20 0.80
CA TRP A 48 -1.76 -17.18 -0.10
C TRP A 48 -2.09 -17.86 -1.44
N PRO A 49 -1.60 -17.34 -2.57
CA PRO A 49 -0.87 -16.09 -2.76
C PRO A 49 -1.76 -14.83 -2.71
N GLY A 50 -3.04 -14.99 -2.65
CA GLY A 50 -4.09 -13.98 -2.70
C GLY A 50 -5.24 -14.44 -3.61
N PRO A 51 -6.34 -13.68 -3.70
CA PRO A 51 -6.56 -12.37 -3.07
C PRO A 51 -6.85 -12.45 -1.56
N ASN A 52 -6.35 -11.50 -0.78
CA ASN A 52 -6.54 -11.40 0.67
C ASN A 52 -6.64 -9.92 1.13
N SER A 53 -6.63 -9.67 2.44
CA SER A 53 -6.71 -8.30 3.00
C SER A 53 -5.56 -7.40 2.52
N ASN A 54 -4.35 -7.90 2.36
CA ASN A 54 -3.23 -7.12 1.85
C ASN A 54 -3.37 -6.82 0.35
N THR A 55 -3.93 -7.75 -0.43
CA THR A 55 -4.31 -7.52 -1.83
C THR A 55 -5.33 -6.40 -1.94
N PHE A 56 -6.36 -6.40 -1.07
CA PHE A 56 -7.36 -5.34 -0.99
C PHE A 56 -6.72 -3.98 -0.67
N THR A 57 -5.86 -3.94 0.36
CA THR A 57 -5.15 -2.70 0.73
C THR A 57 -4.28 -2.19 -0.40
N ALA A 58 -3.56 -3.09 -1.10
CA ALA A 58 -2.74 -2.73 -2.25
C ALA A 58 -3.57 -2.22 -3.44
N HIS A 59 -4.78 -2.78 -3.65
CA HIS A 59 -5.73 -2.28 -4.65
C HIS A 59 -6.15 -0.84 -4.33
N VAL A 60 -6.62 -0.59 -3.11
CA VAL A 60 -7.03 0.76 -2.69
C VAL A 60 -5.87 1.75 -2.83
N ALA A 61 -4.66 1.36 -2.46
CA ALA A 61 -3.48 2.20 -2.58
C ALA A 61 -3.18 2.58 -4.05
N ARG A 62 -3.29 1.64 -4.99
CA ARG A 62 -3.10 1.90 -6.44
C ARG A 62 -4.17 2.80 -7.04
N GLU A 63 -5.42 2.65 -6.59
CA GLU A 63 -6.56 3.48 -7.06
C GLU A 63 -6.52 4.89 -6.46
N VAL A 64 -5.85 5.07 -5.31
CA VAL A 64 -5.73 6.35 -4.61
C VAL A 64 -4.25 6.65 -4.35
N PRO A 65 -3.47 6.99 -5.39
CA PRO A 65 -2.01 7.19 -5.28
C PRO A 65 -1.63 8.36 -4.38
N GLU A 66 -2.55 9.25 -4.06
CA GLU A 66 -2.34 10.32 -3.07
C GLU A 66 -2.00 9.78 -1.68
N LEU A 67 -2.43 8.56 -1.34
CA LEU A 67 -2.08 7.89 -0.09
C LEU A 67 -0.58 7.58 -0.01
N LYS A 68 0.10 7.39 -1.16
CA LYS A 68 1.52 7.04 -1.28
C LYS A 68 1.93 5.93 -0.31
N LEU A 69 1.15 4.85 -0.27
CA LEU A 69 1.37 3.77 0.69
C LEU A 69 2.53 2.88 0.26
N ASP A 70 3.58 2.83 1.06
CA ASP A 70 4.58 1.77 1.04
C ASP A 70 4.13 0.64 1.98
N LEU A 71 3.62 -0.44 1.40
CA LEU A 71 3.16 -1.59 2.17
C LEU A 71 4.36 -2.41 2.67
N PRO A 72 4.37 -2.79 3.95
CA PRO A 72 5.51 -3.49 4.53
C PRO A 72 5.75 -4.87 3.88
N PRO A 73 6.99 -5.37 3.88
CA PRO A 73 7.36 -6.65 3.27
C PRO A 73 6.64 -7.86 3.88
N ILE A 74 6.09 -7.70 5.09
CA ILE A 74 5.27 -8.71 5.75
C ILE A 74 3.81 -8.73 5.29
N ALA A 75 3.40 -7.79 4.44
CA ALA A 75 2.05 -7.74 3.85
C ALA A 75 1.91 -8.77 2.71
N ILE A 76 1.95 -10.07 3.05
CA ILE A 76 1.84 -11.16 2.09
C ILE A 76 0.55 -11.04 1.29
N GLY A 77 0.66 -11.08 -0.04
CA GLY A 77 -0.46 -10.89 -0.98
C GLY A 77 -0.58 -9.47 -1.55
N LYS A 78 0.22 -8.50 -1.10
CA LYS A 78 0.27 -7.14 -1.68
C LYS A 78 0.67 -7.16 -3.17
N ASP A 79 1.42 -8.19 -3.57
CA ASP A 79 1.95 -8.38 -4.92
C ASP A 79 1.01 -9.17 -5.84
N TYR A 80 -0.13 -9.63 -5.33
CA TYR A 80 -1.17 -10.25 -6.16
C TYR A 80 -1.91 -9.16 -6.94
N LEU A 81 -1.71 -9.13 -8.27
CA LEU A 81 -2.36 -8.14 -9.14
C LEU A 81 -3.76 -8.59 -9.56
N ASN A 82 -4.67 -7.62 -9.68
CA ASN A 82 -6.05 -7.88 -10.02
C ASN A 82 -6.20 -8.46 -11.43
N ASN A 83 -7.20 -9.33 -11.60
CA ASN A 83 -7.60 -9.87 -12.90
C ASN A 83 -6.48 -10.59 -13.68
N GLY A 84 -5.48 -11.15 -12.96
CA GLY A 84 -4.35 -11.83 -13.59
C GLY A 84 -3.39 -10.89 -14.33
N ALA A 85 -3.46 -9.59 -14.07
CA ALA A 85 -2.50 -8.64 -14.62
C ALA A 85 -1.08 -9.01 -14.17
N VAL A 86 -0.10 -8.79 -15.04
CA VAL A 86 1.32 -9.02 -14.75
C VAL A 86 2.08 -7.71 -14.53
N PHE A 87 1.49 -6.58 -14.91
CA PHE A 87 2.05 -5.24 -14.70
C PHE A 87 1.01 -4.32 -14.06
N ALA A 88 1.46 -3.48 -13.15
CA ALA A 88 0.65 -2.45 -12.51
C ALA A 88 1.55 -1.28 -12.07
N LYS A 89 0.91 -0.17 -11.66
CA LYS A 89 1.59 0.83 -10.84
C LYS A 89 1.94 0.23 -9.48
N SER A 90 2.99 0.75 -8.85
CA SER A 90 3.26 0.41 -7.44
C SER A 90 2.11 0.89 -6.54
N PRO A 91 1.95 0.32 -5.33
CA PRO A 91 0.90 0.76 -4.40
C PRO A 91 0.97 2.24 -4.04
N SER A 92 2.17 2.83 -3.95
CA SER A 92 2.34 4.28 -3.72
C SER A 92 1.96 5.14 -4.94
N GLY A 93 1.83 4.54 -6.13
CA GLY A 93 1.67 5.23 -7.40
C GLY A 93 2.95 5.89 -7.94
N THR A 94 4.09 5.75 -7.25
CA THR A 94 5.36 6.40 -7.62
C THR A 94 6.28 5.53 -8.46
N GLY A 95 5.86 4.30 -8.77
CA GLY A 95 6.66 3.32 -9.49
C GLY A 95 5.85 2.32 -10.28
N VAL A 96 6.51 1.24 -10.66
CA VAL A 96 5.96 0.14 -11.44
C VAL A 96 6.19 -1.19 -10.73
N GLN A 97 5.27 -2.11 -10.96
CA GLN A 97 5.32 -3.45 -10.42
C GLN A 97 5.08 -4.47 -11.53
N PHE A 98 5.94 -5.47 -11.59
CA PHE A 98 5.72 -6.71 -12.31
C PHE A 98 5.40 -7.81 -11.31
N SER A 99 4.39 -8.62 -11.57
CA SER A 99 4.07 -9.75 -10.69
C SER A 99 3.38 -10.88 -11.46
N VAL A 100 3.78 -12.10 -11.18
CA VAL A 100 3.13 -13.30 -11.69
C VAL A 100 2.35 -13.93 -10.54
N LEU A 101 1.04 -13.67 -10.51
CA LEU A 101 0.08 -14.20 -9.52
C LEU A 101 0.51 -13.98 -8.04
N GLY A 102 1.35 -12.98 -7.74
CA GLY A 102 1.88 -12.77 -6.40
C GLY A 102 2.94 -13.80 -5.95
N LEU A 103 3.32 -14.73 -6.83
CA LEU A 103 4.33 -15.76 -6.54
C LEU A 103 5.75 -15.29 -6.83
N PHE A 104 5.91 -14.52 -7.91
CA PHE A 104 7.15 -13.87 -8.29
C PHE A 104 6.84 -12.42 -8.65
N GLY A 105 7.64 -11.48 -8.18
CA GLY A 105 7.43 -10.07 -8.51
C GLY A 105 8.67 -9.22 -8.32
N LEU A 106 8.70 -8.14 -9.09
CA LEU A 106 9.66 -7.05 -8.98
C LEU A 106 8.89 -5.74 -8.87
N LEU A 107 9.28 -4.90 -7.94
CA LEU A 107 8.70 -3.58 -7.76
C LEU A 107 9.84 -2.56 -7.70
N ALA A 108 9.66 -1.44 -8.38
CA ALA A 108 10.56 -0.30 -8.30
C ALA A 108 9.73 0.99 -8.22
N GLY A 109 9.89 1.74 -7.16
CA GLY A 109 9.18 2.98 -6.89
C GLY A 109 9.98 3.92 -6.00
N VAL A 110 9.61 5.19 -6.03
CA VAL A 110 10.29 6.21 -5.23
C VAL A 110 10.02 6.03 -3.74
N GLU A 111 8.79 5.66 -3.38
CA GLU A 111 8.40 5.44 -1.99
C GLU A 111 8.75 4.04 -1.48
N GLU A 112 8.70 3.03 -2.37
CA GLU A 112 8.95 1.64 -2.01
C GLU A 112 10.43 1.23 -2.12
N GLY A 113 11.21 1.98 -2.90
CA GLY A 113 12.54 1.54 -3.31
C GLY A 113 12.48 0.42 -4.33
N VAL A 114 13.35 -0.58 -4.21
CA VAL A 114 13.38 -1.77 -5.07
C VAL A 114 13.06 -3.01 -4.25
N GLU A 115 12.07 -3.78 -4.69
CA GLU A 115 11.61 -4.99 -4.00
C GLU A 115 11.60 -6.19 -4.94
N LEU A 116 12.01 -7.34 -4.43
CA LEU A 116 11.88 -8.65 -5.03
C LEU A 116 10.93 -9.50 -4.18
N ASN A 117 9.86 -9.98 -4.77
CA ASN A 117 8.97 -10.94 -4.15
C ASN A 117 9.24 -12.34 -4.71
N LEU A 118 9.48 -13.29 -3.82
CA LEU A 118 9.62 -14.72 -4.11
C LEU A 118 8.66 -15.51 -3.21
N LEU A 119 7.62 -16.10 -3.79
CA LEU A 119 6.62 -16.92 -3.08
C LEU A 119 5.95 -16.22 -1.90
N GLY A 120 5.77 -14.87 -1.98
CA GLY A 120 5.20 -14.06 -0.90
C GLY A 120 6.24 -13.55 0.10
N LEU A 121 7.51 -13.89 -0.07
CA LEU A 121 8.63 -13.36 0.70
C LEU A 121 9.22 -12.14 0.01
N THR A 122 9.07 -10.97 0.59
CA THR A 122 9.56 -9.72 0.02
C THR A 122 10.92 -9.34 0.60
N PHE A 123 11.88 -9.15 -0.30
CA PHE A 123 13.21 -8.60 -0.02
C PHE A 123 13.31 -7.24 -0.72
N GLY A 124 13.87 -6.25 -0.07
CA GLY A 124 13.98 -4.94 -0.70
C GLY A 124 15.02 -4.05 -0.06
N ILE A 125 15.36 -3.00 -0.79
CA ILE A 125 16.19 -1.89 -0.32
C ILE A 125 15.51 -0.58 -0.72
N ASP A 126 15.51 0.36 0.21
CA ASP A 126 15.06 1.71 -0.05
C ASP A 126 16.24 2.67 0.15
N PRO A 127 16.84 3.15 -0.93
CA PRO A 127 18.00 4.05 -0.83
C PRO A 127 17.62 5.49 -0.50
N LEU A 128 16.35 5.90 -0.73
CA LEU A 128 15.88 7.26 -0.48
C LEU A 128 15.38 7.46 0.96
N ASP A 129 14.82 6.40 1.55
CA ASP A 129 14.52 6.31 2.98
C ASP A 129 15.27 5.10 3.54
N PRO A 130 16.56 5.27 3.94
CA PRO A 130 17.51 4.17 4.11
C PRO A 130 16.97 3.02 4.95
N ALA A 131 16.57 1.95 4.27
CA ALA A 131 16.03 0.76 4.87
C ALA A 131 16.34 -0.51 4.07
N VAL A 132 16.41 -1.61 4.79
CA VAL A 132 16.42 -2.97 4.23
C VAL A 132 15.09 -3.62 4.59
N LYS A 133 14.41 -4.17 3.59
CA LYS A 133 13.15 -4.89 3.74
C LYS A 133 13.43 -6.39 3.70
N LEU A 134 13.08 -7.08 4.78
CA LEU A 134 13.29 -8.52 4.92
C LEU A 134 11.96 -9.22 5.18
N PRO A 135 11.75 -10.43 4.60
CA PRO A 135 10.59 -11.24 4.91
C PRO A 135 10.60 -11.59 6.42
N ILE A 136 9.41 -11.68 7.02
CA ILE A 136 9.21 -12.01 8.44
C ILE A 136 9.68 -10.90 9.38
N MET A 137 10.87 -10.32 9.16
CA MET A 137 11.45 -9.27 10.02
C MET A 137 10.90 -7.87 9.72
N GLY A 138 10.30 -7.70 8.54
CA GLY A 138 9.76 -6.41 8.13
C GLY A 138 10.83 -5.43 7.63
N ARG A 139 10.61 -4.16 7.86
CA ARG A 139 11.49 -3.06 7.46
C ARG A 139 12.50 -2.78 8.58
N LEU A 140 13.78 -2.87 8.26
CA LEU A 140 14.90 -2.51 9.14
C LEU A 140 15.47 -1.15 8.68
N GLY A 141 15.36 -0.15 9.51
CA GLY A 141 15.77 1.23 9.26
C GLY A 141 15.00 2.22 10.14
N PRO A 142 15.32 3.50 10.07
CA PRO A 142 14.57 4.52 10.80
C PRO A 142 13.09 4.45 10.40
N ARG A 143 12.17 4.45 11.36
CA ARG A 143 10.73 4.54 11.08
C ARG A 143 10.36 6.00 11.02
N THR A 144 10.11 6.50 9.84
CA THR A 144 9.58 7.85 9.66
C THR A 144 8.07 7.75 9.46
N THR A 145 7.29 8.17 10.47
CA THR A 145 5.87 8.44 10.26
C THR A 145 5.79 9.67 9.39
N ILE A 146 5.42 9.50 8.13
CA ILE A 146 5.31 10.65 7.21
C ILE A 146 3.97 11.33 7.48
N PHE A 147 3.99 12.45 8.19
CA PHE A 147 2.87 13.38 8.23
C PHE A 147 2.78 14.06 6.87
N ARG A 148 1.74 13.79 6.13
CA ARG A 148 1.48 14.46 4.85
C ARG A 148 0.32 15.42 5.02
N PRO A 149 0.49 16.73 4.70
CA PRO A 149 -0.65 17.59 4.53
C PRO A 149 -1.49 17.04 3.37
N ALA A 150 -2.80 16.96 3.55
CA ALA A 150 -3.69 16.70 2.43
C ALA A 150 -3.50 17.82 1.40
N ILE A 151 -3.59 17.47 0.12
CA ILE A 151 -3.32 18.37 -1.00
C ILE A 151 -4.14 19.65 -0.82
N GLU A 152 -3.48 20.81 -0.81
CA GLU A 152 -4.17 22.09 -0.90
C GLU A 152 -5.06 22.06 -2.15
N SER A 153 -6.37 22.18 -1.96
CA SER A 153 -7.26 22.49 -3.08
C SER A 153 -6.73 23.77 -3.74
N PRO A 154 -6.60 23.83 -5.07
CA PRO A 154 -6.24 25.08 -5.72
C PRO A 154 -7.19 26.17 -5.23
N ALA A 155 -6.63 27.30 -4.80
CA ALA A 155 -7.40 28.44 -4.34
C ALA A 155 -8.50 28.75 -5.37
N PRO A 156 -9.75 29.04 -4.94
CA PRO A 156 -10.79 29.43 -5.88
C PRO A 156 -10.26 30.60 -6.70
N GLY A 157 -10.25 30.42 -8.03
CA GLY A 157 -9.85 31.44 -8.95
C GLY A 157 -10.65 32.73 -8.67
N PRO A 158 -10.12 33.91 -9.01
CA PRO A 158 -10.82 35.16 -8.79
C PRO A 158 -12.19 35.09 -9.43
N ALA A 159 -13.24 35.41 -8.66
CA ALA A 159 -14.59 35.55 -9.17
C ALA A 159 -14.59 36.58 -10.29
N LEU A 160 -15.03 36.18 -11.49
CA LEU A 160 -15.26 37.09 -12.62
C LEU A 160 -16.48 37.96 -12.36
#